data_9d7184e44ab4284ea61f2f5680a3b3bd
#
_entry.id   9d7184e44ab4284ea61f2f5680a3b3bd
#
_cell.length_a   1.000
_cell.length_b   1.000
_cell.length_c   1.000
_cell.angle_alpha   90.00
_cell.angle_beta   90.00
_cell.angle_gamma   90.00
#
_symmetry.space_group_name_H-M   'P 1'
#
loop_
_entity.id
_entity.type
_entity.pdbx_description
1 polymer ?
#
loop_
_entity_poly.entity_id
_entity_poly.type
_entity_poly.pdbx_seq_one_letter_code
_entity_poly.pdbx_strand_id
1 'polypeptide(L)'
;MKKTLSLLSIFFLFLTMYAQTTRTIFITGGDFSTPFIKYVAALTHKPEPRICFIPTASADNPYGIAHWYDVCAELPVHPFVLRTFINSSPEQKTFEETILGMDAIIVGGGSTLNMMAVWKAQGIDTILRKAYEKGIVMAGGSAGSLCWFIGGITDSRPKQLSLVQCLGFIQTSHCPHYHSEPGRKPLYQQEILSGALPAGYACDDRAGILFQNEKLIKCVAADQNSHTFFVSVEAGKIKEEQLPIETLP
;
A
#
# COMPACT_ATOMS: atom_id res chain seq x y z
N MET A 1 17.26 -40.58 62.78
CA MET A 1 16.49 -39.43 62.28
C MET A 1 17.21 -38.88 61.03
N LYS A 2 16.76 -39.28 59.83
CA LYS A 2 17.33 -38.77 58.53
C LYS A 2 16.41 -37.65 58.03
N LYS A 3 16.93 -36.41 57.90
CA LYS A 3 16.24 -35.27 57.32
C LYS A 3 16.42 -35.31 55.81
N THR A 4 15.36 -35.58 55.09
CA THR A 4 15.29 -35.44 53.61
C THR A 4 15.08 -33.99 53.29
N LEU A 5 16.06 -33.38 52.59
CA LEU A 5 15.99 -32.05 52.05
C LEU A 5 15.33 -32.14 50.64
N SER A 6 14.13 -31.60 50.51
CA SER A 6 13.42 -31.52 49.23
C SER A 6 13.89 -30.27 48.48
N LEU A 7 14.60 -30.46 47.36
CA LEU A 7 14.96 -29.38 46.44
C LEU A 7 13.76 -29.07 45.55
N LEU A 8 13.15 -27.92 45.76
CA LEU A 8 12.10 -27.37 44.89
C LEU A 8 12.77 -26.65 43.70
N SER A 9 12.83 -27.30 42.55
CA SER A 9 13.31 -26.67 41.29
C SER A 9 12.24 -25.76 40.73
N ILE A 10 12.45 -24.45 40.86
CA ILE A 10 11.62 -23.43 40.22
C ILE A 10 12.05 -23.32 38.77
N PHE A 11 11.24 -23.85 37.85
CA PHE A 11 11.39 -23.68 36.42
C PHE A 11 10.86 -22.29 36.03
N PHE A 12 11.74 -21.32 35.79
CA PHE A 12 11.37 -20.04 35.18
C PHE A 12 11.15 -20.26 33.71
N LEU A 13 9.88 -20.34 33.25
CA LEU A 13 9.51 -20.25 31.85
C LEU A 13 9.69 -18.80 31.40
N PHE A 14 10.80 -18.50 30.72
CA PHE A 14 10.94 -17.26 29.95
C PHE A 14 10.04 -17.37 28.72
N LEU A 15 8.80 -16.87 28.79
CA LEU A 15 8.01 -16.54 27.61
C LEU A 15 8.68 -15.34 26.96
N THR A 16 9.52 -15.59 25.94
CA THR A 16 9.92 -14.56 25.00
C THR A 16 8.67 -14.16 24.21
N MET A 17 8.00 -13.09 24.63
CA MET A 17 7.02 -12.42 23.78
C MET A 17 7.78 -11.85 22.58
N TYR A 18 7.80 -12.58 21.48
CA TYR A 18 8.14 -11.98 20.19
C TYR A 18 7.09 -10.91 19.90
N ALA A 19 7.49 -9.65 20.00
CA ALA A 19 6.65 -8.55 19.54
C ALA A 19 6.30 -8.83 18.08
N GLN A 20 5.03 -9.09 17.79
CA GLN A 20 4.58 -9.35 16.45
C GLN A 20 4.85 -8.10 15.61
N THR A 21 5.62 -8.24 14.52
CA THR A 21 5.93 -7.14 13.61
C THR A 21 4.64 -6.54 13.06
N THR A 22 4.43 -5.25 13.26
CA THR A 22 3.27 -4.54 12.70
C THR A 22 3.45 -4.39 11.19
N ARG A 23 2.50 -4.93 10.44
CA ARG A 23 2.45 -4.79 8.98
C ARG A 23 1.62 -3.58 8.63
N THR A 24 2.20 -2.62 7.93
CA THR A 24 1.57 -1.33 7.67
C THR A 24 1.41 -1.10 6.17
N ILE A 25 0.20 -0.71 5.75
CA ILE A 25 -0.11 -0.26 4.38
C ILE A 25 -0.81 1.09 4.46
N PHE A 26 -0.32 2.07 3.71
CA PHE A 26 -0.97 3.37 3.53
C PHE A 26 -1.27 3.61 2.06
N ILE A 27 -2.53 3.87 1.75
CA ILE A 27 -3.00 4.07 0.38
C ILE A 27 -3.61 5.44 0.19
N THR A 28 -3.56 5.98 -1.04
CA THR A 28 -4.30 7.19 -1.45
C THR A 28 -5.07 6.95 -2.74
N GLY A 29 -6.13 7.74 -2.97
CA GLY A 29 -6.93 7.60 -4.20
C GLY A 29 -6.20 8.12 -5.44
N GLY A 30 -5.34 9.13 -5.31
CA GLY A 30 -4.58 9.74 -6.40
C GLY A 30 -3.07 9.62 -6.23
N ASP A 31 -2.37 10.62 -6.73
CA ASP A 31 -0.91 10.69 -6.62
C ASP A 31 -0.44 10.99 -5.20
N PHE A 32 0.83 10.66 -4.92
CA PHE A 32 1.49 10.93 -3.66
C PHE A 32 2.00 12.38 -3.62
N SER A 33 1.28 13.24 -2.93
CA SER A 33 1.72 14.62 -2.63
C SER A 33 2.64 14.67 -1.39
N THR A 34 3.32 15.78 -1.20
CA THR A 34 4.24 16.01 -0.06
C THR A 34 3.64 15.68 1.31
N PRO A 35 2.39 16.06 1.66
CA PRO A 35 1.78 15.65 2.93
C PRO A 35 1.72 14.13 3.13
N PHE A 36 1.41 13.37 2.08
CA PHE A 36 1.37 11.91 2.17
C PHE A 36 2.75 11.27 2.30
N ILE A 37 3.77 11.83 1.61
CA ILE A 37 5.16 11.36 1.78
C ILE A 37 5.64 11.60 3.22
N LYS A 38 5.37 12.78 3.79
CA LYS A 38 5.65 13.07 5.21
C LYS A 38 4.93 12.10 6.14
N TYR A 39 3.66 11.79 5.83
CA TYR A 39 2.88 10.84 6.61
C TYR A 39 3.49 9.43 6.57
N VAL A 40 3.87 8.93 5.38
CA VAL A 40 4.56 7.64 5.23
C VAL A 40 5.90 7.63 5.97
N ALA A 41 6.68 8.71 5.88
CA ALA A 41 7.94 8.82 6.61
C ALA A 41 7.73 8.69 8.13
N ALA A 42 6.71 9.37 8.68
CA ALA A 42 6.36 9.26 10.10
C ALA A 42 5.94 7.84 10.53
N LEU A 43 5.27 7.07 9.66
CA LEU A 43 4.88 5.68 9.93
C LEU A 43 6.07 4.74 10.11
N THR A 44 7.26 5.09 9.63
CA THR A 44 8.48 4.29 9.82
C THR A 44 9.08 4.40 11.21
N HIS A 45 8.67 5.40 11.98
CA HIS A 45 9.24 5.77 13.29
C HIS A 45 10.75 6.06 13.26
N LYS A 46 11.28 6.48 12.09
CA LYS A 46 12.68 6.87 11.89
C LYS A 46 12.80 8.36 11.58
N PRO A 47 13.86 9.05 12.06
CA PRO A 47 14.04 10.47 11.78
C PRO A 47 14.33 10.76 10.31
N GLU A 48 15.06 9.88 9.62
CA GLU A 48 15.45 9.98 8.22
C GLU A 48 15.31 8.62 7.53
N PRO A 49 14.06 8.19 7.22
CA PRO A 49 13.82 6.87 6.65
C PRO A 49 14.32 6.75 5.21
N ARG A 50 14.71 5.54 4.86
CA ARG A 50 15.03 5.13 3.49
C ARG A 50 13.73 4.77 2.79
N ILE A 51 13.31 5.58 1.83
CA ILE A 51 12.05 5.39 1.11
C ILE A 51 12.33 5.12 -0.36
N CYS A 52 11.82 4.00 -0.87
CA CYS A 52 11.96 3.62 -2.27
C CYS A 52 10.67 3.87 -3.03
N PHE A 53 10.77 4.66 -4.09
CA PHE A 53 9.71 4.84 -5.07
C PHE A 53 9.81 3.75 -6.16
N ILE A 54 8.69 3.11 -6.48
CA ILE A 54 8.59 2.10 -7.54
C ILE A 54 7.66 2.60 -8.64
N PRO A 55 8.20 3.19 -9.75
CA PRO A 55 7.42 3.78 -10.83
C PRO A 55 7.02 2.78 -11.93
N THR A 56 6.94 1.48 -11.65
CA THR A 56 6.66 0.45 -12.66
C THR A 56 5.36 0.71 -13.44
N ALA A 57 4.30 1.18 -12.75
CA ALA A 57 3.01 1.44 -13.39
C ALA A 57 3.08 2.51 -14.49
N SER A 58 4.04 3.43 -14.42
CA SER A 58 4.32 4.46 -15.42
C SER A 58 5.51 4.12 -16.33
N ALA A 59 5.91 2.83 -16.40
CA ALA A 59 7.03 2.35 -17.19
C ALA A 59 8.37 3.07 -16.87
N ASP A 60 8.63 3.28 -15.58
CA ASP A 60 9.81 3.97 -15.06
C ASP A 60 10.00 5.39 -15.65
N ASN A 61 8.88 6.13 -15.81
CA ASN A 61 8.87 7.45 -16.41
C ASN A 61 9.91 8.38 -15.77
N PRO A 62 10.87 8.93 -16.53
CA PRO A 62 11.96 9.73 -15.98
C PRO A 62 11.49 11.04 -15.34
N TYR A 63 10.38 11.63 -15.82
CA TYR A 63 9.82 12.84 -15.20
C TYR A 63 9.25 12.56 -13.82
N GLY A 64 8.56 11.42 -13.64
CA GLY A 64 8.09 10.99 -12.33
C GLY A 64 9.25 10.69 -11.37
N ILE A 65 10.33 10.11 -11.87
CA ILE A 65 11.55 9.86 -11.07
C ILE A 65 12.22 11.17 -10.66
N ALA A 66 12.37 12.12 -11.58
CA ALA A 66 12.94 13.44 -11.26
C ALA A 66 12.08 14.16 -10.21
N HIS A 67 10.77 14.21 -10.42
CA HIS A 67 9.83 14.81 -9.47
C HIS A 67 9.92 14.16 -8.07
N TRP A 68 10.08 12.84 -7.99
CA TRP A 68 10.29 12.15 -6.72
C TRP A 68 11.50 12.70 -5.94
N TYR A 69 12.64 12.84 -6.62
CA TYR A 69 13.84 13.40 -5.99
C TYR A 69 13.66 14.87 -5.61
N ASP A 70 13.00 15.69 -6.46
CA ASP A 70 12.74 17.09 -6.19
C ASP A 70 11.88 17.27 -4.93
N VAL A 71 10.80 16.51 -4.80
CA VAL A 71 9.93 16.56 -3.62
C VAL A 71 10.67 16.08 -2.36
N CYS A 72 11.48 15.05 -2.47
CA CYS A 72 12.22 14.50 -1.33
C CYS A 72 13.38 15.39 -0.88
N ALA A 73 13.91 16.27 -1.74
CA ALA A 73 14.99 17.20 -1.37
C ALA A 73 14.64 18.13 -0.20
N GLU A 74 13.35 18.43 -0.01
CA GLU A 74 12.84 19.28 1.07
C GLU A 74 12.38 18.49 2.31
N LEU A 75 12.61 17.17 2.33
CA LEU A 75 12.12 16.29 3.39
C LEU A 75 13.27 15.55 4.09
N PRO A 76 13.14 15.25 5.39
CA PRO A 76 14.13 14.45 6.11
C PRO A 76 13.99 12.96 5.77
N VAL A 77 14.29 12.61 4.52
CA VAL A 77 14.20 11.23 4.00
C VAL A 77 15.40 10.92 3.11
N HIS A 78 15.78 9.66 3.00
CA HIS A 78 16.73 9.19 2.00
C HIS A 78 15.97 8.56 0.84
N PRO A 79 15.80 9.25 -0.31
CA PRO A 79 15.06 8.76 -1.45
C PRO A 79 15.84 7.73 -2.26
N PHE A 80 15.13 6.67 -2.67
CA PHE A 80 15.60 5.65 -3.60
C PHE A 80 14.57 5.44 -4.69
N VAL A 81 14.98 4.86 -5.81
CA VAL A 81 14.10 4.45 -6.90
C VAL A 81 14.44 3.03 -7.32
N LEU A 82 13.44 2.17 -7.41
CA LEU A 82 13.54 0.85 -8.03
C LEU A 82 12.99 0.92 -9.44
N ARG A 83 13.85 0.89 -10.44
CA ARG A 83 13.46 0.78 -11.85
C ARG A 83 13.32 -0.68 -12.25
N THR A 84 12.29 -0.99 -13.02
CA THR A 84 11.97 -2.34 -13.50
C THR A 84 12.23 -2.53 -14.98
N PHE A 85 12.30 -1.44 -15.75
CA PHE A 85 12.65 -1.44 -17.18
C PHE A 85 14.13 -1.12 -17.35
N ILE A 86 14.99 -2.10 -17.01
CA ILE A 86 16.45 -1.96 -16.96
C ILE A 86 17.15 -3.00 -17.84
N ASN A 87 18.37 -2.67 -18.23
CA ASN A 87 19.32 -3.64 -18.78
C ASN A 87 20.14 -4.26 -17.63
N SER A 88 20.68 -5.47 -17.84
CA SER A 88 21.56 -6.10 -16.88
C SER A 88 22.80 -5.25 -16.63
N SER A 89 23.19 -5.11 -15.36
CA SER A 89 24.41 -4.43 -14.96
C SER A 89 25.04 -5.16 -13.78
N PRO A 90 26.33 -5.48 -13.81
CA PRO A 90 27.00 -6.18 -12.71
C PRO A 90 27.08 -5.34 -11.42
N GLU A 91 26.92 -4.01 -11.52
CA GLU A 91 26.97 -3.11 -10.36
C GLU A 91 25.62 -2.88 -9.70
N GLN A 92 24.54 -3.37 -10.30
CA GLN A 92 23.20 -3.19 -9.75
C GLN A 92 22.95 -4.19 -8.64
N LYS A 93 22.32 -3.70 -7.55
CA LYS A 93 21.75 -4.56 -6.53
C LYS A 93 20.56 -5.31 -7.11
N THR A 94 20.32 -6.50 -6.60
CA THR A 94 19.07 -7.23 -6.90
C THR A 94 17.86 -6.45 -6.41
N PHE A 95 16.68 -6.75 -6.96
CA PHE A 95 15.42 -6.17 -6.47
C PHE A 95 15.20 -6.48 -4.98
N GLU A 96 15.57 -7.69 -4.54
CA GLU A 96 15.43 -8.11 -3.15
C GLU A 96 16.34 -7.30 -2.22
N GLU A 97 17.61 -7.13 -2.55
CA GLU A 97 18.54 -6.32 -1.76
C GLU A 97 18.09 -4.85 -1.67
N THR A 98 17.53 -4.33 -2.76
CA THR A 98 17.03 -2.95 -2.77
C THR A 98 15.78 -2.83 -1.89
N ILE A 99 14.76 -3.64 -2.13
CA ILE A 99 13.46 -3.56 -1.42
C ILE A 99 13.63 -3.86 0.07
N LEU A 100 14.34 -4.95 0.42
CA LEU A 100 14.51 -5.34 1.83
C LEU A 100 15.46 -4.42 2.62
N GLY A 101 16.19 -3.56 1.93
CA GLY A 101 17.03 -2.54 2.55
C GLY A 101 16.29 -1.22 2.85
N MET A 102 14.99 -1.10 2.60
CA MET A 102 14.22 0.12 2.79
C MET A 102 13.43 0.11 4.11
N ASP A 103 12.96 1.28 4.51
CA ASP A 103 12.05 1.46 5.65
C ASP A 103 10.61 1.63 5.18
N ALA A 104 10.43 2.18 3.97
CA ALA A 104 9.14 2.27 3.30
C ALA A 104 9.28 2.10 1.78
N ILE A 105 8.20 1.61 1.16
CA ILE A 105 8.03 1.50 -0.28
C ILE A 105 6.82 2.33 -0.68
N ILE A 106 6.98 3.23 -1.67
CA ILE A 106 5.89 3.98 -2.28
C ILE A 106 5.75 3.55 -3.74
N VAL A 107 4.58 3.07 -4.11
CA VAL A 107 4.28 2.65 -5.49
C VAL A 107 3.54 3.76 -6.21
N GLY A 108 4.02 4.13 -7.39
CA GLY A 108 3.41 5.17 -8.22
C GLY A 108 2.17 4.73 -8.98
N GLY A 109 1.46 5.72 -9.53
CA GLY A 109 0.30 5.54 -10.39
C GLY A 109 0.65 5.18 -11.84
N GLY A 110 -0.38 4.80 -12.63
CA GLY A 110 -0.29 4.42 -14.04
C GLY A 110 -1.04 3.12 -14.34
N SER A 111 -0.53 2.29 -15.25
CA SER A 111 -1.17 1.04 -15.63
C SER A 111 -1.00 -0.06 -14.58
N THR A 112 -2.05 -0.33 -13.80
CA THR A 112 -2.04 -1.41 -12.80
C THR A 112 -1.82 -2.77 -13.46
N LEU A 113 -2.47 -3.04 -14.59
CA LEU A 113 -2.35 -4.31 -15.30
C LEU A 113 -0.91 -4.60 -15.73
N ASN A 114 -0.24 -3.62 -16.34
CA ASN A 114 1.14 -3.77 -16.79
C ASN A 114 2.09 -3.95 -15.60
N MET A 115 1.90 -3.17 -14.54
CA MET A 115 2.68 -3.28 -13.31
C MET A 115 2.58 -4.70 -12.70
N MET A 116 1.37 -5.24 -12.57
CA MET A 116 1.17 -6.59 -12.05
C MET A 116 1.84 -7.66 -12.92
N ALA A 117 1.78 -7.53 -14.24
CA ALA A 117 2.42 -8.45 -15.17
C ALA A 117 3.95 -8.41 -15.05
N VAL A 118 4.55 -7.22 -15.01
CA VAL A 118 6.00 -7.02 -14.84
C VAL A 118 6.47 -7.57 -13.50
N TRP A 119 5.79 -7.23 -12.40
CA TRP A 119 6.16 -7.70 -11.07
C TRP A 119 6.11 -9.22 -10.94
N LYS A 120 5.06 -9.85 -11.47
CA LYS A 120 4.96 -11.31 -11.48
C LYS A 120 6.05 -11.98 -12.31
N ALA A 121 6.38 -11.43 -13.49
CA ALA A 121 7.43 -11.95 -14.34
C ALA A 121 8.83 -11.84 -13.72
N GLN A 122 9.08 -10.81 -12.91
CA GLN A 122 10.37 -10.53 -12.29
C GLN A 122 10.46 -10.98 -10.81
N GLY A 123 9.39 -11.55 -10.23
CA GLY A 123 9.35 -12.02 -8.84
C GLY A 123 9.29 -10.89 -7.80
N ILE A 124 9.00 -9.64 -8.23
CA ILE A 124 8.90 -8.48 -7.34
C ILE A 124 7.70 -8.61 -6.39
N ASP A 125 6.61 -9.19 -6.83
CA ASP A 125 5.42 -9.51 -6.03
C ASP A 125 5.77 -10.34 -4.78
N THR A 126 6.58 -11.35 -4.93
CA THR A 126 7.07 -12.20 -3.84
C THR A 126 8.00 -11.44 -2.89
N ILE A 127 8.88 -10.59 -3.43
CA ILE A 127 9.80 -9.76 -2.64
C ILE A 127 9.02 -8.72 -1.82
N LEU A 128 8.01 -8.09 -2.41
CA LEU A 128 7.14 -7.15 -1.70
C LEU A 128 6.36 -7.83 -0.57
N ARG A 129 5.91 -9.08 -0.75
CA ARG A 129 5.30 -9.88 0.32
C ARG A 129 6.27 -10.09 1.48
N LYS A 130 7.51 -10.48 1.21
CA LYS A 130 8.56 -10.63 2.23
C LYS A 130 8.83 -9.31 2.96
N ALA A 131 8.89 -8.18 2.22
CA ALA A 131 9.09 -6.85 2.80
C ALA A 131 7.93 -6.47 3.74
N TYR A 132 6.69 -6.68 3.33
CA TYR A 132 5.50 -6.45 4.14
C TYR A 132 5.50 -7.25 5.43
N GLU A 133 5.82 -8.55 5.35
CA GLU A 133 5.92 -9.44 6.50
C GLU A 133 7.04 -9.04 7.48
N LYS A 134 8.09 -8.41 6.98
CA LYS A 134 9.18 -7.83 7.79
C LYS A 134 8.83 -6.48 8.42
N GLY A 135 7.65 -5.90 8.13
CA GLY A 135 7.21 -4.63 8.68
C GLY A 135 7.73 -3.41 7.95
N ILE A 136 8.28 -3.55 6.74
CA ILE A 136 8.55 -2.41 5.86
C ILE A 136 7.21 -1.79 5.50
N VAL A 137 7.07 -0.47 5.65
CA VAL A 137 5.84 0.25 5.35
C VAL A 137 5.57 0.20 3.85
N MET A 138 4.41 -0.35 3.46
CA MET A 138 3.93 -0.32 2.08
C MET A 138 3.03 0.89 1.88
N ALA A 139 3.22 1.60 0.75
CA ALA A 139 2.35 2.72 0.42
C ALA A 139 2.16 2.84 -1.09
N GLY A 140 1.16 3.61 -1.52
CA GLY A 140 0.95 3.89 -2.93
C GLY A 140 -0.30 4.70 -3.22
N GLY A 141 -0.32 5.34 -4.39
CA GLY A 141 -1.45 6.10 -4.91
C GLY A 141 -1.94 5.56 -6.26
N SER A 142 -3.22 5.70 -6.56
CA SER A 142 -3.80 5.24 -7.82
C SER A 142 -3.53 3.74 -8.07
N ALA A 143 -2.86 3.37 -9.17
CA ALA A 143 -2.44 2.00 -9.41
C ALA A 143 -1.61 1.42 -8.25
N GLY A 144 -0.77 2.24 -7.62
CA GLY A 144 0.03 1.87 -6.46
C GLY A 144 -0.76 1.68 -5.17
N SER A 145 -1.96 2.25 -5.05
CA SER A 145 -2.88 1.94 -3.96
C SER A 145 -3.63 0.63 -4.24
N LEU A 146 -4.10 0.47 -5.47
CA LEU A 146 -4.89 -0.67 -5.90
C LEU A 146 -4.13 -1.99 -5.77
N CYS A 147 -2.82 -1.97 -6.03
CA CYS A 147 -1.99 -3.17 -6.06
C CYS A 147 -1.97 -3.98 -4.75
N TRP A 148 -2.26 -3.39 -3.62
CA TRP A 148 -2.24 -4.07 -2.32
C TRP A 148 -3.48 -4.90 -2.01
N PHE A 149 -4.58 -4.62 -2.70
CA PHE A 149 -5.86 -5.31 -2.52
C PHE A 149 -5.95 -6.59 -3.37
N ILE A 150 -7.05 -7.33 -3.25
CA ILE A 150 -7.26 -8.47 -4.15
C ILE A 150 -7.51 -8.03 -5.59
N GLY A 151 -7.99 -6.80 -5.78
CA GLY A 151 -8.28 -6.20 -7.07
C GLY A 151 -9.26 -5.03 -6.97
N GLY A 152 -9.67 -4.53 -8.12
CA GLY A 152 -10.63 -3.42 -8.25
C GLY A 152 -10.70 -2.87 -9.65
N ILE A 153 -11.11 -1.60 -9.77
CA ILE A 153 -11.34 -0.94 -11.05
C ILE A 153 -10.04 -0.29 -11.57
N THR A 154 -9.74 -0.51 -12.84
CA THR A 154 -8.57 0.07 -13.53
C THR A 154 -8.94 0.58 -14.92
N ASP A 155 -8.24 1.61 -15.36
CA ASP A 155 -8.23 2.18 -16.71
C ASP A 155 -7.09 1.64 -17.60
N SER A 156 -6.43 0.56 -17.17
CA SER A 156 -5.26 -0.01 -17.85
C SER A 156 -5.55 -0.60 -19.25
N ARG A 157 -6.80 -0.65 -19.69
CA ARG A 157 -7.20 -1.09 -21.03
C ARG A 157 -7.77 0.05 -21.86
N PRO A 158 -7.56 0.04 -23.19
CA PRO A 158 -8.11 1.09 -24.06
C PRO A 158 -9.63 1.19 -23.96
N LYS A 159 -10.16 2.40 -24.01
CA LYS A 159 -11.58 2.76 -24.18
C LYS A 159 -12.51 2.40 -23.01
N GLN A 160 -12.12 1.59 -22.05
CA GLN A 160 -13.03 1.20 -20.98
C GLN A 160 -12.34 0.92 -19.66
N LEU A 161 -13.01 1.20 -18.57
CA LEU A 161 -12.65 0.71 -17.26
C LEU A 161 -12.88 -0.80 -17.20
N SER A 162 -12.09 -1.49 -16.40
CA SER A 162 -12.15 -2.96 -16.27
C SER A 162 -11.68 -3.42 -14.90
N LEU A 163 -11.88 -4.70 -14.59
CA LEU A 163 -11.36 -5.32 -13.39
C LEU A 163 -9.89 -5.73 -13.57
N VAL A 164 -9.14 -5.65 -12.49
CA VAL A 164 -7.78 -6.18 -12.39
C VAL A 164 -7.62 -6.92 -11.07
N GLN A 165 -6.92 -8.07 -11.13
CA GLN A 165 -6.46 -8.78 -9.93
C GLN A 165 -5.10 -8.28 -9.51
N CYS A 166 -4.88 -8.17 -8.20
CA CYS A 166 -3.68 -7.61 -7.61
C CYS A 166 -3.06 -8.55 -6.55
N LEU A 167 -2.20 -8.02 -5.67
CA LEU A 167 -1.38 -8.81 -4.75
C LEU A 167 -2.15 -9.46 -3.58
N GLY A 168 -3.32 -8.92 -3.23
CA GLY A 168 -4.16 -9.45 -2.15
C GLY A 168 -3.49 -9.40 -0.77
N PHE A 169 -2.79 -8.31 -0.44
CA PHE A 169 -2.31 -8.10 0.93
C PHE A 169 -3.50 -7.74 1.83
N ILE A 170 -4.43 -6.94 1.30
CA ILE A 170 -5.72 -6.63 1.92
C ILE A 170 -6.81 -7.41 1.17
N GLN A 171 -7.61 -8.20 1.92
CA GLN A 171 -8.59 -9.16 1.36
C GLN A 171 -9.94 -8.52 1.00
N THR A 172 -9.92 -7.26 0.58
CA THR A 172 -11.06 -6.50 0.06
C THR A 172 -10.75 -5.93 -1.31
N SER A 173 -11.72 -5.32 -1.98
CA SER A 173 -11.49 -4.59 -3.23
C SER A 173 -11.13 -3.12 -2.97
N HIS A 174 -10.62 -2.42 -4.00
CA HIS A 174 -10.32 -1.00 -3.93
C HIS A 174 -10.68 -0.26 -5.21
N CYS A 175 -11.12 1.01 -5.05
CA CYS A 175 -11.38 1.94 -6.14
C CYS A 175 -10.70 3.28 -5.86
N PRO A 176 -9.54 3.58 -6.47
CA PRO A 176 -8.95 4.92 -6.47
C PRO A 176 -9.75 5.85 -7.39
N HIS A 177 -9.51 7.17 -7.29
CA HIS A 177 -10.16 8.22 -8.11
C HIS A 177 -11.68 8.17 -8.08
N TYR A 178 -12.26 7.84 -6.92
CA TYR A 178 -13.66 7.42 -6.80
C TYR A 178 -14.67 8.39 -7.37
N HIS A 179 -14.48 9.70 -7.15
CA HIS A 179 -15.36 10.74 -7.70
C HIS A 179 -14.72 11.58 -8.81
N SER A 180 -13.39 11.59 -8.93
CA SER A 180 -12.70 12.44 -9.90
C SER A 180 -12.71 11.89 -11.32
N GLU A 181 -12.77 10.57 -11.48
CA GLU A 181 -12.82 9.93 -12.79
C GLU A 181 -14.21 9.42 -13.12
N PRO A 182 -14.82 9.91 -14.24
CA PRO A 182 -16.14 9.47 -14.66
C PRO A 182 -16.22 7.94 -14.86
N GLY A 183 -17.28 7.34 -14.34
CA GLY A 183 -17.54 5.91 -14.51
C GLY A 183 -16.93 5.02 -13.42
N ARG A 184 -15.94 5.47 -12.63
CA ARG A 184 -15.33 4.62 -11.60
C ARG A 184 -16.33 4.22 -10.52
N LYS A 185 -16.99 5.17 -9.89
CA LYS A 185 -18.00 4.89 -8.85
C LYS A 185 -19.12 3.99 -9.35
N PRO A 186 -19.80 4.28 -10.47
CA PRO A 186 -20.89 3.41 -10.96
C PRO A 186 -20.42 1.98 -11.24
N LEU A 187 -19.28 1.81 -11.91
CA LEU A 187 -18.75 0.49 -12.23
C LEU A 187 -18.36 -0.27 -10.95
N TYR A 188 -17.69 0.39 -10.00
CA TYR A 188 -17.29 -0.23 -8.75
C TYR A 188 -18.48 -0.75 -7.95
N GLN A 189 -19.53 0.06 -7.85
CA GLN A 189 -20.77 -0.34 -7.18
C GLN A 189 -21.46 -1.49 -7.92
N GLN A 190 -21.51 -1.46 -9.25
CA GLN A 190 -22.07 -2.54 -10.06
C GLN A 190 -21.31 -3.86 -9.84
N GLU A 191 -19.98 -3.83 -9.83
CA GLU A 191 -19.16 -5.04 -9.68
C GLU A 191 -19.23 -5.63 -8.26
N ILE A 192 -19.40 -4.79 -7.25
CA ILE A 192 -19.66 -5.25 -5.87
C ILE A 192 -21.09 -5.85 -5.79
N LEU A 193 -22.08 -5.19 -6.39
CA LEU A 193 -23.47 -5.67 -6.37
C LEU A 193 -23.63 -7.01 -7.10
N SER A 194 -22.91 -7.22 -8.18
CA SER A 194 -22.90 -8.47 -8.95
C SER A 194 -22.13 -9.61 -8.26
N GLY A 195 -21.32 -9.29 -7.25
CA GLY A 195 -20.41 -10.23 -6.59
C GLY A 195 -19.11 -10.51 -7.35
N ALA A 196 -18.82 -9.78 -8.44
CA ALA A 196 -17.55 -9.89 -9.16
C ALA A 196 -16.39 -9.29 -8.37
N LEU A 197 -16.67 -8.30 -7.50
CA LEU A 197 -15.77 -7.80 -6.47
C LEU A 197 -16.39 -7.99 -5.08
N PRO A 198 -15.59 -8.31 -4.05
CA PRO A 198 -16.07 -8.23 -2.68
C PRO A 198 -16.24 -6.76 -2.27
N ALA A 199 -16.93 -6.54 -1.16
CA ALA A 199 -16.95 -5.25 -0.48
C ALA A 199 -15.55 -4.68 -0.31
N GLY A 200 -15.41 -3.35 -0.35
CA GLY A 200 -14.10 -2.75 -0.27
C GLY A 200 -14.10 -1.24 -0.10
N TYR A 201 -12.93 -0.67 -0.23
CA TYR A 201 -12.67 0.72 0.05
C TYR A 201 -12.57 1.55 -1.23
N ALA A 202 -13.05 2.78 -1.17
CA ALA A 202 -12.90 3.75 -2.24
C ALA A 202 -12.32 5.05 -1.68
N CYS A 203 -11.46 5.72 -2.46
CA CYS A 203 -10.81 6.95 -2.06
C CYS A 203 -10.89 8.00 -3.15
N ASP A 204 -11.15 9.24 -2.74
CA ASP A 204 -10.93 10.42 -3.57
C ASP A 204 -9.43 10.71 -3.69
N ASP A 205 -9.01 11.50 -4.68
CA ASP A 205 -7.61 11.69 -5.04
C ASP A 205 -6.72 12.12 -3.87
N ARG A 206 -7.23 13.01 -3.03
CA ARG A 206 -6.48 13.59 -1.91
C ARG A 206 -6.87 13.01 -0.55
N ALA A 207 -7.47 11.81 -0.55
CA ALA A 207 -7.79 11.03 0.64
C ALA A 207 -7.00 9.73 0.67
N GLY A 208 -6.73 9.23 1.87
CA GLY A 208 -5.99 7.99 2.06
C GLY A 208 -6.45 7.21 3.28
N ILE A 209 -6.08 5.93 3.31
CA ILE A 209 -6.44 4.99 4.38
C ILE A 209 -5.19 4.31 4.91
N LEU A 210 -5.05 4.28 6.21
CA LEU A 210 -4.02 3.53 6.93
C LEU A 210 -4.58 2.19 7.39
N PHE A 211 -3.89 1.12 7.02
CA PHE A 211 -4.13 -0.24 7.51
C PHE A 211 -2.94 -0.70 8.36
N GLN A 212 -3.22 -1.40 9.46
CA GLN A 212 -2.23 -2.14 10.22
C GLN A 212 -2.75 -3.55 10.48
N ASN A 213 -1.94 -4.54 10.18
CA ASN A 213 -2.31 -5.96 10.24
C ASN A 213 -3.65 -6.23 9.54
N GLU A 214 -3.81 -5.70 8.33
CA GLU A 214 -4.96 -5.75 7.41
C GLU A 214 -6.25 -5.08 7.95
N LYS A 215 -6.18 -4.41 9.11
CA LYS A 215 -7.32 -3.69 9.69
C LYS A 215 -7.21 -2.21 9.41
N LEU A 216 -8.32 -1.58 9.06
CA LEU A 216 -8.42 -0.13 8.96
C LEU A 216 -8.13 0.49 10.33
N ILE A 217 -7.21 1.45 10.35
CA ILE A 217 -6.84 2.20 11.55
C ILE A 217 -7.41 3.61 11.50
N LYS A 218 -7.18 4.32 10.40
CA LYS A 218 -7.73 5.68 10.21
C LYS A 218 -7.74 6.07 8.74
N CYS A 219 -8.56 7.08 8.44
CA CYS A 219 -8.55 7.75 7.16
C CYS A 219 -8.02 9.18 7.33
N VAL A 220 -7.28 9.65 6.33
CA VAL A 220 -6.69 10.99 6.31
C VAL A 220 -6.94 11.67 4.97
N ALA A 221 -6.99 13.00 4.95
CA ALA A 221 -7.07 13.76 3.71
C ALA A 221 -6.07 14.92 3.72
N ALA A 222 -5.58 15.28 2.56
CA ALA A 222 -4.73 16.45 2.36
C ALA A 222 -5.55 17.73 2.06
N ASP A 223 -6.88 17.66 2.10
CA ASP A 223 -7.81 18.78 2.01
C ASP A 223 -9.15 18.44 2.71
N GLN A 224 -10.10 19.41 2.73
CA GLN A 224 -11.39 19.25 3.40
C GLN A 224 -12.49 18.62 2.53
N ASN A 225 -12.23 18.40 1.24
CA ASN A 225 -13.25 18.00 0.27
C ASN A 225 -13.09 16.53 -0.20
N SER A 226 -11.98 15.91 0.14
CA SER A 226 -11.67 14.53 -0.27
C SER A 226 -12.02 13.55 0.82
N HIS A 227 -12.67 12.46 0.44
CA HIS A 227 -13.26 11.50 1.35
C HIS A 227 -12.83 10.06 1.03
N THR A 228 -13.08 9.19 1.98
CA THR A 228 -12.93 7.72 1.83
C THR A 228 -14.25 7.05 2.15
N PHE A 229 -14.50 5.91 1.51
CA PHE A 229 -15.76 5.19 1.62
C PHE A 229 -15.51 3.70 1.81
N PHE A 230 -16.43 3.05 2.51
CA PHE A 230 -16.58 1.60 2.45
C PHE A 230 -17.83 1.28 1.66
N VAL A 231 -17.69 0.46 0.63
CA VAL A 231 -18.79 0.07 -0.29
C VAL A 231 -19.08 -1.41 -0.13
N SER A 232 -20.32 -1.73 0.17
CA SER A 232 -20.78 -3.10 0.43
C SER A 232 -22.18 -3.33 -0.12
N VAL A 233 -22.68 -4.56 0.04
CA VAL A 233 -24.08 -4.91 -0.25
C VAL A 233 -24.78 -5.22 1.05
N GLU A 234 -25.92 -4.56 1.28
CA GLU A 234 -26.82 -4.84 2.40
C GLU A 234 -28.25 -5.01 1.87
N ALA A 235 -28.90 -6.12 2.20
CA ALA A 235 -30.24 -6.47 1.71
C ALA A 235 -30.40 -6.38 0.17
N GLY A 236 -29.37 -6.79 -0.59
CA GLY A 236 -29.36 -6.78 -2.06
C GLY A 236 -29.21 -5.40 -2.71
N LYS A 237 -28.81 -4.39 -1.95
CA LYS A 237 -28.57 -3.02 -2.44
C LYS A 237 -27.18 -2.55 -2.05
N ILE A 238 -26.63 -1.62 -2.85
CA ILE A 238 -25.38 -0.95 -2.49
C ILE A 238 -25.60 -0.12 -1.21
N LYS A 239 -24.67 -0.34 -0.27
CA LYS A 239 -24.45 0.52 0.90
C LYS A 239 -23.09 1.17 0.76
N GLU A 240 -23.10 2.48 0.66
CA GLU A 240 -21.91 3.33 0.66
C GLU A 240 -21.85 4.07 1.99
N GLU A 241 -20.79 3.85 2.73
CA GLU A 241 -20.54 4.48 4.02
C GLU A 241 -19.32 5.37 3.92
N GLN A 242 -19.50 6.69 4.12
CA GLN A 242 -18.38 7.62 4.23
C GLN A 242 -17.69 7.41 5.58
N LEU A 243 -16.38 7.20 5.54
CA LEU A 243 -15.59 6.92 6.73
C LEU A 243 -15.14 8.24 7.41
N PRO A 244 -15.03 8.26 8.75
CA PRO A 244 -14.47 9.40 9.46
C PRO A 244 -13.04 9.70 8.99
N ILE A 245 -12.73 10.99 8.75
CA ILE A 245 -11.47 11.39 8.15
C ILE A 245 -10.82 12.53 8.95
N GLU A 246 -9.48 12.50 9.09
CA GLU A 246 -8.68 13.57 9.68
C GLU A 246 -7.93 14.33 8.58
N THR A 247 -7.91 15.66 8.63
CA THR A 247 -7.10 16.44 7.69
C THR A 247 -5.64 16.45 8.14
N LEU A 248 -4.73 16.12 7.21
CA LEU A 248 -3.28 16.23 7.44
C LEU A 248 -2.88 17.71 7.53
N PRO A 249 -1.89 18.05 8.37
CA PRO A 249 -1.37 19.40 8.52
C PRO A 249 -0.61 19.91 7.28
#